data_2dd4e962dbac2b3da214624f18ea7395
#
_entry.id   2dd4e962dbac2b3da214624f18ea7395
#
_cell.length_a   1.000
_cell.length_b   1.000
_cell.length_c   1.000
_cell.angle_alpha   90.00
_cell.angle_beta   90.00
_cell.angle_gamma   90.00
#
_symmetry.space_group_name_H-M   'P 1'
#
loop_
_entity.id
_entity.type
_entity.pdbx_description
1 polymer ?
#
loop_
_entity_poly.entity_id
_entity_poly.type
_entity_poly.pdbx_seq_one_letter_code
_entity_poly.pdbx_strand_id
1 'polypeptide(L)'
;MSIIFAVPWNGYKAAASFTFDDASESHITNLFPLSEKLGIKVTCFLTGDSWYFRHNYHMFLQMAQAGHEMGNHTETHPKLTQLSDADRRREILDYKKFLQGQMPGLPFNVFGTPYCDNNEDVQKIIGQEHYISRDCRGYGRITWDREPNWLSMDSKAWQRSLNTVEEFQQIARDTNDAGEWIIYMNHGVDTDLNNDYSINPDDLAAIIQQAKDLDMWIAPFGVVGAYHRASFALQDATANKTEKGIKISWELPHPKMPRSVPVKIRLDLDELQRITGRTDCNRISQNGKELMRNDDGSYTIEFMEQALSIIP
;
A
#
# COMPACT_ATOMS: atom_id res chain seq x y z
N MET A 1 -20.72 9.46 16.20
CA MET A 1 -20.82 8.68 14.97
C MET A 1 -19.92 9.32 13.93
N SER A 2 -19.34 8.54 13.04
CA SER A 2 -18.51 9.11 11.99
C SER A 2 -19.37 9.85 10.97
N ILE A 3 -18.90 11.01 10.52
CA ILE A 3 -19.62 11.90 9.58
C ILE A 3 -19.15 11.72 8.13
N ILE A 4 -18.02 11.02 7.95
CA ILE A 4 -17.41 10.75 6.67
C ILE A 4 -16.86 9.32 6.68
N PHE A 5 -17.12 8.58 5.62
CA PHE A 5 -16.75 7.18 5.48
C PHE A 5 -15.98 6.99 4.18
N ALA A 6 -14.81 6.39 4.24
CA ALA A 6 -14.15 5.91 3.04
C ALA A 6 -14.94 4.72 2.46
N VAL A 7 -15.06 4.68 1.14
CA VAL A 7 -15.65 3.53 0.43
C VAL A 7 -14.64 2.37 0.47
N PRO A 8 -15.01 1.18 0.96
CA PRO A 8 -14.09 0.06 1.05
C PRO A 8 -13.37 -0.21 -0.27
N TRP A 9 -12.09 -0.50 -0.19
CA TRP A 9 -11.22 -0.89 -1.30
C TRP A 9 -11.43 -0.08 -2.59
N ASN A 10 -11.57 1.25 -2.45
CA ASN A 10 -11.77 2.17 -3.58
C ASN A 10 -13.03 1.85 -4.43
N GLY A 11 -14.01 1.15 -3.86
CA GLY A 11 -15.25 0.75 -4.52
C GLY A 11 -15.25 -0.67 -5.10
N TYR A 12 -14.16 -1.39 -4.99
CA TYR A 12 -14.08 -2.82 -5.29
C TYR A 12 -14.54 -3.66 -4.10
N LYS A 13 -14.84 -4.94 -4.32
CA LYS A 13 -15.23 -5.85 -3.24
C LYS A 13 -14.04 -6.21 -2.35
N ALA A 14 -12.85 -6.35 -2.92
CA ALA A 14 -11.62 -6.75 -2.24
C ALA A 14 -10.41 -6.09 -2.91
N ALA A 15 -9.22 -6.22 -2.29
CA ALA A 15 -7.97 -5.71 -2.85
C ALA A 15 -6.89 -6.79 -2.91
N ALA A 16 -5.92 -6.61 -3.81
CA ALA A 16 -4.72 -7.45 -3.92
C ALA A 16 -3.48 -6.59 -4.18
N SER A 17 -2.39 -6.89 -3.49
CA SER A 17 -1.07 -6.30 -3.76
C SER A 17 -0.05 -7.41 -3.99
N PHE A 18 0.73 -7.26 -5.05
CA PHE A 18 1.83 -8.17 -5.38
C PHE A 18 3.14 -7.49 -5.03
N THR A 19 3.90 -8.11 -4.11
CA THR A 19 5.18 -7.58 -3.63
C THR A 19 6.32 -8.53 -3.97
N PHE A 20 7.50 -7.97 -4.25
CA PHE A 20 8.68 -8.71 -4.71
C PHE A 20 9.91 -8.22 -3.97
N ASP A 21 10.66 -9.14 -3.37
CA ASP A 21 11.82 -8.85 -2.53
C ASP A 21 13.14 -9.04 -3.30
N ASP A 22 14.23 -8.49 -2.74
CA ASP A 22 15.64 -8.71 -3.10
C ASP A 22 16.14 -8.00 -4.36
N ALA A 23 15.30 -7.28 -5.09
CA ALA A 23 15.73 -6.53 -6.27
C ALA A 23 16.57 -7.36 -7.27
N SER A 24 16.08 -8.57 -7.60
CA SER A 24 16.73 -9.48 -8.51
C SER A 24 16.68 -8.99 -9.97
N GLU A 25 17.57 -9.53 -10.83
CA GLU A 25 17.55 -9.27 -12.27
C GLU A 25 16.20 -9.63 -12.90
N SER A 26 15.58 -10.70 -12.44
CA SER A 26 14.30 -11.17 -12.96
C SER A 26 13.13 -10.19 -12.72
N HIS A 27 13.28 -9.23 -11.79
CA HIS A 27 12.31 -8.14 -11.65
C HIS A 27 12.30 -7.22 -12.87
N ILE A 28 13.44 -7.02 -13.50
CA ILE A 28 13.55 -6.18 -14.70
C ILE A 28 13.29 -6.98 -15.97
N THR A 29 13.84 -8.19 -16.07
CA THR A 29 13.78 -8.97 -17.30
C THR A 29 12.45 -9.68 -17.51
N ASN A 30 11.75 -10.06 -16.45
CA ASN A 30 10.54 -10.88 -16.50
C ASN A 30 9.33 -10.18 -15.83
N LEU A 31 9.45 -9.74 -14.56
CA LEU A 31 8.33 -9.15 -13.82
C LEU A 31 7.85 -7.84 -14.45
N PHE A 32 8.76 -6.93 -14.78
CA PHE A 32 8.39 -5.62 -15.33
C PHE A 32 7.59 -5.77 -16.64
N PRO A 33 8.09 -6.47 -17.70
CA PRO A 33 7.31 -6.65 -18.92
C PRO A 33 6.02 -7.46 -18.70
N LEU A 34 5.99 -8.42 -17.79
CA LEU A 34 4.79 -9.19 -17.47
C LEU A 34 3.72 -8.31 -16.82
N SER A 35 4.10 -7.52 -15.82
CA SER A 35 3.16 -6.63 -15.12
C SER A 35 2.59 -5.54 -16.04
N GLU A 36 3.42 -4.98 -16.95
CA GLU A 36 2.95 -4.05 -17.98
C GLU A 36 1.96 -4.72 -18.95
N LYS A 37 2.28 -5.93 -19.43
CA LYS A 37 1.37 -6.72 -20.28
C LYS A 37 0.03 -7.00 -19.60
N LEU A 38 0.04 -7.27 -18.29
CA LEU A 38 -1.17 -7.54 -17.50
C LEU A 38 -1.88 -6.26 -17.05
N GLY A 39 -1.28 -5.08 -17.25
CA GLY A 39 -1.85 -3.79 -16.88
C GLY A 39 -1.97 -3.58 -15.37
N ILE A 40 -1.05 -4.13 -14.58
CA ILE A 40 -1.00 -3.95 -13.12
C ILE A 40 0.28 -3.24 -12.68
N LYS A 41 0.26 -2.68 -11.48
CA LYS A 41 1.44 -2.13 -10.81
C LYS A 41 1.71 -2.91 -9.54
N VAL A 42 3.00 -3.15 -9.27
CA VAL A 42 3.50 -3.98 -8.17
C VAL A 42 4.43 -3.18 -7.28
N THR A 43 4.80 -3.74 -6.12
CA THR A 43 5.80 -3.17 -5.21
C THR A 43 7.06 -4.04 -5.23
N CYS A 44 8.23 -3.42 -5.45
CA CYS A 44 9.54 -4.06 -5.32
C CYS A 44 10.27 -3.50 -4.10
N PHE A 45 10.67 -4.38 -3.18
CA PHE A 45 11.49 -4.03 -2.03
C PHE A 45 12.97 -4.22 -2.38
N LEU A 46 13.72 -3.11 -2.32
CA LEU A 46 15.09 -3.04 -2.84
C LEU A 46 16.10 -3.18 -1.70
N THR A 47 16.96 -4.20 -1.78
CA THR A 47 18.08 -4.37 -0.87
C THR A 47 19.42 -3.99 -1.51
N GLY A 48 20.32 -3.39 -0.73
CA GLY A 48 21.68 -3.09 -1.16
C GLY A 48 22.56 -4.34 -1.28
N ASP A 49 22.12 -5.48 -0.77
CA ASP A 49 22.84 -6.76 -0.95
C ASP A 49 22.76 -7.31 -2.38
N SER A 50 21.76 -6.91 -3.16
CA SER A 50 21.63 -7.30 -4.56
C SER A 50 22.74 -6.70 -5.41
N TRP A 51 23.62 -7.57 -5.95
CA TRP A 51 24.66 -7.17 -6.90
C TRP A 51 24.03 -6.53 -8.15
N TYR A 52 22.96 -7.12 -8.69
CA TYR A 52 22.30 -6.61 -9.88
C TYR A 52 21.75 -5.20 -9.66
N PHE A 53 21.05 -4.97 -8.56
CA PHE A 53 20.50 -3.66 -8.21
C PHE A 53 21.59 -2.60 -8.08
N ARG A 54 22.69 -2.89 -7.37
CA ARG A 54 23.82 -1.94 -7.19
C ARG A 54 24.44 -1.44 -8.49
N HIS A 55 24.34 -2.23 -9.56
CA HIS A 55 24.87 -1.86 -10.87
C HIS A 55 23.83 -1.36 -11.87
N ASN A 56 22.54 -1.45 -11.53
CA ASN A 56 21.42 -1.20 -12.45
C ASN A 56 20.30 -0.36 -11.85
N TYR A 57 20.61 0.62 -10.97
CA TYR A 57 19.59 1.51 -10.37
C TYR A 57 18.64 2.13 -11.39
N HIS A 58 19.17 2.53 -12.56
CA HIS A 58 18.40 3.16 -13.63
C HIS A 58 17.27 2.29 -14.16
N MET A 59 17.42 0.97 -14.14
CA MET A 59 16.38 0.05 -14.59
C MET A 59 15.20 0.04 -13.60
N PHE A 60 15.48 0.01 -12.30
CA PHE A 60 14.45 0.12 -11.25
C PHE A 60 13.81 1.52 -11.24
N LEU A 61 14.57 2.56 -11.56
CA LEU A 61 14.02 3.91 -11.74
C LEU A 61 13.04 3.95 -12.92
N GLN A 62 13.34 3.31 -14.05
CA GLN A 62 12.42 3.19 -15.19
C GLN A 62 11.14 2.44 -14.80
N MET A 63 11.26 1.34 -14.06
CA MET A 63 10.11 0.60 -13.53
C MET A 63 9.25 1.47 -12.59
N ALA A 64 9.89 2.29 -11.72
CA ALA A 64 9.19 3.25 -10.88
C ALA A 64 8.50 4.36 -11.69
N GLN A 65 9.13 4.88 -12.74
CA GLN A 65 8.55 5.87 -13.65
C GLN A 65 7.34 5.33 -14.42
N ALA A 66 7.29 4.02 -14.65
CA ALA A 66 6.13 3.33 -15.19
C ALA A 66 4.99 3.15 -14.16
N GLY A 67 5.18 3.59 -12.90
CA GLY A 67 4.16 3.58 -11.85
C GLY A 67 4.25 2.41 -10.86
N HIS A 68 5.29 1.57 -10.93
CA HIS A 68 5.55 0.57 -9.90
C HIS A 68 6.12 1.23 -8.64
N GLU A 69 5.81 0.66 -7.48
CA GLU A 69 6.29 1.16 -6.20
C GLU A 69 7.65 0.55 -5.83
N MET A 70 8.55 1.40 -5.34
CA MET A 70 9.84 0.98 -4.82
C MET A 70 9.87 1.17 -3.30
N GLY A 71 10.12 0.09 -2.57
CA GLY A 71 10.25 0.07 -1.12
C GLY A 71 11.67 -0.20 -0.66
N ASN A 72 11.93 0.05 0.62
CA ASN A 72 13.20 -0.21 1.29
C ASN A 72 13.22 -1.64 1.84
N HIS A 73 14.32 -2.38 1.62
CA HIS A 73 14.54 -3.74 2.11
C HIS A 73 15.90 -3.92 2.80
N THR A 74 16.38 -2.88 3.47
CA THR A 74 17.68 -2.78 4.15
C THR A 74 18.91 -2.78 3.22
N GLU A 75 20.05 -2.34 3.78
CA GLU A 75 21.31 -2.26 3.06
C GLU A 75 21.91 -3.65 2.78
N THR A 76 22.02 -4.50 3.83
CA THR A 76 22.76 -5.78 3.78
C THR A 76 21.89 -7.00 4.07
N HIS A 77 20.57 -6.84 4.09
CA HIS A 77 19.58 -7.91 4.31
C HIS A 77 19.80 -8.73 5.60
N PRO A 78 19.98 -8.09 6.79
CA PRO A 78 20.27 -8.80 8.03
C PRO A 78 18.99 -9.21 8.77
N LYS A 79 19.13 -10.08 9.78
CA LYS A 79 18.11 -10.26 10.83
C LYS A 79 18.12 -9.06 11.77
N LEU A 80 17.13 -8.20 11.63
CA LEU A 80 17.09 -6.89 12.31
C LEU A 80 17.00 -6.98 13.84
N THR A 81 16.34 -8.01 14.38
CA THR A 81 16.21 -8.19 15.83
C THR A 81 17.54 -8.50 16.52
N GLN A 82 18.54 -8.99 15.77
CA GLN A 82 19.85 -9.38 16.27
C GLN A 82 20.87 -8.22 16.26
N LEU A 83 20.50 -7.07 15.66
CA LEU A 83 21.39 -5.92 15.54
C LEU A 83 21.30 -4.97 16.73
N SER A 84 22.36 -4.17 16.92
CA SER A 84 22.30 -2.99 17.78
C SER A 84 21.34 -1.94 17.21
N ASP A 85 20.88 -1.01 18.05
CA ASP A 85 20.04 0.12 17.60
C ASP A 85 20.74 0.96 16.53
N ALA A 86 22.04 1.21 16.68
CA ALA A 86 22.84 1.95 15.70
C ALA A 86 22.91 1.24 14.35
N ASP A 87 23.11 -0.09 14.35
CA ASP A 87 23.16 -0.87 13.12
C ASP A 87 21.79 -0.95 12.45
N ARG A 88 20.70 -1.14 13.21
CA ARG A 88 19.33 -1.08 12.67
C ARG A 88 19.06 0.24 11.97
N ARG A 89 19.47 1.37 12.56
CA ARG A 89 19.31 2.70 11.95
C ARG A 89 20.08 2.84 10.66
N ARG A 90 21.28 2.32 10.60
CA ARG A 90 22.07 2.28 9.36
C ARG A 90 21.35 1.47 8.28
N GLU A 91 20.92 0.26 8.62
CA GLU A 91 20.24 -0.65 7.71
C GLU A 91 18.92 -0.07 7.17
N ILE A 92 18.17 0.67 7.96
CA ILE A 92 16.82 1.13 7.64
C ILE A 92 16.81 2.59 7.17
N LEU A 93 17.36 3.48 8.01
CA LEU A 93 17.19 4.94 7.79
C LEU A 93 18.26 5.52 6.88
N ASP A 94 19.53 5.13 7.07
CA ASP A 94 20.60 5.65 6.23
C ASP A 94 20.56 5.02 4.85
N TYR A 95 20.19 3.74 4.76
CA TYR A 95 19.96 3.10 3.48
C TYR A 95 18.80 3.74 2.69
N LYS A 96 17.71 4.14 3.35
CA LYS A 96 16.65 4.93 2.69
C LYS A 96 17.20 6.22 2.08
N LYS A 97 18.03 6.96 2.81
CA LYS A 97 18.67 8.19 2.28
C LYS A 97 19.57 7.87 1.08
N PHE A 98 20.32 6.77 1.15
CA PHE A 98 21.11 6.29 0.03
C PHE A 98 20.23 6.00 -1.20
N LEU A 99 19.14 5.26 -1.05
CA LEU A 99 18.18 4.98 -2.13
C LEU A 99 17.62 6.26 -2.75
N GLN A 100 17.25 7.24 -1.93
CA GLN A 100 16.76 8.55 -2.39
C GLN A 100 17.85 9.34 -3.16
N GLY A 101 19.10 9.17 -2.80
CA GLY A 101 20.23 9.74 -3.53
C GLY A 101 20.48 9.08 -4.90
N GLN A 102 20.29 7.77 -5.00
CA GLN A 102 20.45 7.01 -6.25
C GLN A 102 19.26 7.17 -7.19
N MET A 103 18.05 7.32 -6.65
CA MET A 103 16.80 7.44 -7.39
C MET A 103 16.02 8.67 -6.93
N PRO A 104 16.47 9.88 -7.32
CA PRO A 104 15.85 11.14 -6.88
C PRO A 104 14.37 11.22 -7.25
N GLY A 105 13.57 11.72 -6.31
CA GLY A 105 12.11 11.87 -6.49
C GLY A 105 11.29 10.70 -5.97
N LEU A 106 11.90 9.53 -5.73
CA LEU A 106 11.20 8.40 -5.11
C LEU A 106 11.23 8.51 -3.57
N PRO A 107 10.08 8.34 -2.90
CA PRO A 107 9.98 8.57 -1.46
C PRO A 107 10.48 7.43 -0.61
N PHE A 108 10.45 6.17 -1.08
CA PHE A 108 10.77 4.96 -0.33
C PHE A 108 10.08 4.90 1.06
N ASN A 109 8.78 5.21 1.09
CA ASN A 109 8.02 5.33 2.34
C ASN A 109 7.36 4.01 2.79
N VAL A 110 7.59 2.92 2.05
CA VAL A 110 7.17 1.56 2.39
C VAL A 110 8.39 0.70 2.68
N PHE A 111 8.24 -0.28 3.58
CA PHE A 111 9.32 -1.15 4.03
C PHE A 111 8.92 -2.63 3.90
N GLY A 112 9.84 -3.49 3.53
CA GLY A 112 9.74 -4.93 3.61
C GLY A 112 10.75 -5.45 4.64
N THR A 113 10.30 -6.23 5.62
CA THR A 113 11.18 -6.73 6.68
C THR A 113 11.93 -7.98 6.23
N PRO A 114 13.28 -7.97 6.15
CA PRO A 114 14.07 -9.16 5.84
C PRO A 114 13.76 -10.31 6.80
N TYR A 115 13.63 -11.53 6.26
CA TYR A 115 13.34 -12.75 7.02
C TYR A 115 12.09 -12.68 7.89
N CYS A 116 11.25 -11.66 7.71
CA CYS A 116 10.14 -11.34 8.63
C CYS A 116 10.60 -11.21 10.09
N ASP A 117 11.87 -10.83 10.29
CA ASP A 117 12.52 -10.71 11.58
C ASP A 117 12.24 -9.34 12.21
N ASN A 118 11.08 -9.24 12.88
CA ASN A 118 10.48 -8.00 13.35
C ASN A 118 10.07 -8.09 14.83
N ASN A 119 10.24 -7.00 15.55
CA ASN A 119 9.75 -6.77 16.91
C ASN A 119 9.46 -5.27 17.13
N GLU A 120 8.98 -4.89 18.31
CA GLU A 120 8.64 -3.50 18.62
C GLU A 120 9.80 -2.52 18.46
N ASP A 121 11.04 -2.91 18.77
CA ASP A 121 12.20 -2.03 18.62
C ASP A 121 12.56 -1.79 17.15
N VAL A 122 12.43 -2.82 16.31
CA VAL A 122 12.56 -2.69 14.86
C VAL A 122 11.45 -1.79 14.31
N GLN A 123 10.19 -2.00 14.72
CA GLN A 123 9.05 -1.19 14.28
C GLN A 123 9.20 0.29 14.66
N LYS A 124 9.71 0.61 15.86
CA LYS A 124 9.99 1.99 16.27
C LYS A 124 10.95 2.72 15.34
N ILE A 125 11.92 2.02 14.78
CA ILE A 125 12.87 2.60 13.82
C ILE A 125 12.23 2.72 12.42
N ILE A 126 11.57 1.65 11.95
CA ILE A 126 10.86 1.68 10.66
C ILE A 126 9.87 2.84 10.62
N GLY A 127 9.05 3.01 11.67
CA GLY A 127 8.00 4.02 11.75
C GLY A 127 8.50 5.48 11.80
N GLN A 128 9.81 5.75 11.90
CA GLN A 128 10.34 7.10 11.77
C GLN A 128 10.29 7.63 10.33
N GLU A 129 10.44 6.73 9.36
CA GLU A 129 10.59 7.11 7.95
C GLU A 129 9.68 6.34 7.00
N HIS A 130 8.96 5.32 7.47
CA HIS A 130 8.06 4.51 6.67
C HIS A 130 6.68 4.44 7.34
N TYR A 131 5.62 4.67 6.58
CA TYR A 131 4.25 4.66 7.13
C TYR A 131 3.63 3.26 7.17
N ILE A 132 4.23 2.30 6.46
CA ILE A 132 3.75 0.92 6.40
C ILE A 132 4.92 -0.03 6.14
N SER A 133 4.87 -1.21 6.76
CA SER A 133 5.86 -2.28 6.58
C SER A 133 5.19 -3.63 6.41
N ARG A 134 5.67 -4.40 5.44
CA ARG A 134 5.26 -5.77 5.19
C ARG A 134 6.13 -6.75 5.99
N ASP A 135 5.45 -7.71 6.58
CA ASP A 135 5.98 -8.90 7.25
C ASP A 135 5.47 -10.17 6.52
N CYS A 136 5.65 -11.40 7.06
CA CYS A 136 5.19 -12.63 6.41
C CYS A 136 4.77 -13.73 7.40
N ARG A 137 4.24 -13.37 8.55
CA ARG A 137 3.96 -14.34 9.63
C ARG A 137 2.59 -14.99 9.57
N GLY A 138 1.71 -14.51 8.69
CA GLY A 138 0.33 -14.94 8.63
C GLY A 138 -0.14 -15.35 7.24
N TYR A 139 -1.44 -15.20 7.01
CA TYR A 139 -2.08 -15.53 5.75
C TYR A 139 -2.13 -14.36 4.76
N GLY A 140 -1.64 -13.18 5.15
CA GLY A 140 -1.60 -11.99 4.31
C GLY A 140 -2.95 -11.33 4.05
N ARG A 141 -4.04 -11.76 4.71
CA ARG A 141 -5.39 -11.22 4.52
C ARG A 141 -5.72 -10.20 5.59
N ILE A 142 -6.09 -9.00 5.15
CA ILE A 142 -6.37 -7.83 6.00
C ILE A 142 -7.84 -7.46 5.86
N THR A 143 -8.56 -7.39 6.99
CA THR A 143 -9.97 -6.96 7.01
C THR A 143 -10.10 -5.45 6.90
N TRP A 144 -11.21 -4.96 6.33
CA TRP A 144 -11.45 -3.53 6.18
C TRP A 144 -11.71 -2.79 7.50
N ASP A 145 -12.41 -3.43 8.41
CA ASP A 145 -12.99 -2.83 9.62
C ASP A 145 -12.08 -2.89 10.85
N ARG A 146 -10.95 -3.56 10.75
CA ARG A 146 -9.98 -3.70 11.83
C ARG A 146 -8.65 -3.06 11.46
N GLU A 147 -8.22 -2.07 12.25
CA GLU A 147 -6.91 -1.45 12.08
C GLU A 147 -5.79 -2.47 12.32
N PRO A 148 -4.92 -2.70 11.32
CA PRO A 148 -3.82 -3.64 11.46
C PRO A 148 -2.61 -2.98 12.16
N ASN A 149 -1.60 -3.78 12.50
CA ASN A 149 -0.29 -3.23 12.82
C ASN A 149 0.40 -2.77 11.52
N TRP A 150 0.35 -1.46 11.24
CA TRP A 150 0.90 -0.86 10.02
C TRP A 150 2.40 -1.13 9.81
N LEU A 151 3.14 -1.46 10.86
CA LEU A 151 4.58 -1.73 10.81
C LEU A 151 4.92 -3.22 10.87
N SER A 152 3.89 -4.08 10.75
CA SER A 152 4.03 -5.54 10.68
C SER A 152 2.84 -6.15 9.93
N MET A 153 2.62 -5.72 8.69
CA MET A 153 1.53 -6.22 7.84
C MET A 153 1.86 -7.60 7.33
N ASP A 154 1.00 -8.57 7.62
CA ASP A 154 1.19 -9.94 7.13
C ASP A 154 1.09 -10.05 5.62
N SER A 155 1.79 -11.03 5.06
CA SER A 155 1.71 -11.39 3.65
C SER A 155 1.75 -12.90 3.44
N LYS A 156 1.21 -13.37 2.33
CA LYS A 156 1.30 -14.76 1.90
C LYS A 156 2.52 -14.93 1.00
N ALA A 157 3.53 -15.59 1.54
CA ALA A 157 4.78 -15.85 0.82
C ALA A 157 4.62 -17.02 -0.16
N TRP A 158 5.17 -16.85 -1.36
CA TRP A 158 5.36 -17.94 -2.30
C TRP A 158 6.63 -18.74 -1.96
N GLN A 159 6.48 -20.06 -1.91
CA GLN A 159 7.57 -21.00 -1.85
C GLN A 159 7.16 -22.26 -2.64
N ARG A 160 7.84 -22.54 -3.74
CA ARG A 160 7.44 -23.56 -4.72
C ARG A 160 7.31 -24.96 -4.12
N SER A 161 8.18 -25.33 -3.19
CA SER A 161 8.12 -26.63 -2.50
C SER A 161 6.92 -26.80 -1.56
N LEU A 162 6.26 -25.67 -1.20
CA LEU A 162 5.16 -25.66 -0.22
C LEU A 162 3.83 -25.20 -0.80
N ASN A 163 3.82 -24.54 -1.96
CA ASN A 163 2.63 -23.89 -2.51
C ASN A 163 2.35 -24.31 -3.95
N THR A 164 1.08 -24.25 -4.33
CA THR A 164 0.62 -24.41 -5.70
C THR A 164 -0.08 -23.15 -6.21
N VAL A 165 -0.19 -23.04 -7.54
CA VAL A 165 -0.95 -21.93 -8.18
C VAL A 165 -2.40 -21.96 -7.74
N GLU A 166 -3.00 -23.15 -7.67
CA GLU A 166 -4.39 -23.36 -7.26
C GLU A 166 -4.65 -22.86 -5.83
N GLU A 167 -3.71 -23.07 -4.89
CA GLU A 167 -3.82 -22.53 -3.53
C GLU A 167 -3.82 -21.02 -3.52
N PHE A 168 -2.92 -20.36 -4.28
CA PHE A 168 -2.87 -18.91 -4.36
C PHE A 168 -4.10 -18.32 -5.06
N GLN A 169 -4.63 -19.00 -6.07
CA GLN A 169 -5.91 -18.64 -6.69
C GLN A 169 -7.08 -18.83 -5.74
N GLN A 170 -7.07 -19.90 -4.91
CA GLN A 170 -8.10 -20.10 -3.90
C GLN A 170 -8.05 -19.00 -2.83
N ILE A 171 -6.87 -18.59 -2.39
CA ILE A 171 -6.71 -17.46 -1.47
C ILE A 171 -7.30 -16.18 -2.07
N ALA A 172 -7.13 -15.92 -3.37
CA ALA A 172 -7.76 -14.77 -4.03
C ALA A 172 -9.30 -14.86 -3.96
N ARG A 173 -9.88 -16.03 -4.23
CA ARG A 173 -11.34 -16.25 -4.12
C ARG A 173 -11.84 -16.03 -2.70
N ASP A 174 -11.20 -16.65 -1.72
CA ASP A 174 -11.59 -16.53 -0.30
C ASP A 174 -11.47 -15.09 0.20
N THR A 175 -10.43 -14.36 -0.25
CA THR A 175 -10.24 -12.94 0.05
C THR A 175 -11.35 -12.09 -0.55
N ASN A 176 -11.69 -12.35 -1.82
CA ASN A 176 -12.76 -11.63 -2.50
C ASN A 176 -14.11 -11.89 -1.86
N ASP A 177 -14.39 -13.12 -1.45
CA ASP A 177 -15.64 -13.47 -0.78
C ASP A 177 -15.78 -12.82 0.59
N ALA A 178 -14.67 -12.69 1.32
CA ALA A 178 -14.63 -12.04 2.62
C ALA A 178 -14.56 -10.49 2.54
N GLY A 179 -14.30 -9.91 1.38
CA GLY A 179 -14.14 -8.46 1.22
C GLY A 179 -12.86 -7.92 1.87
N GLU A 180 -11.76 -8.65 1.77
CA GLU A 180 -10.49 -8.36 2.42
C GLU A 180 -9.42 -7.89 1.41
N TRP A 181 -8.23 -7.55 1.91
CA TRP A 181 -7.04 -7.26 1.12
C TRP A 181 -6.02 -8.37 1.30
N ILE A 182 -5.57 -9.00 0.20
CA ILE A 182 -4.47 -9.96 0.19
C ILE A 182 -3.16 -9.29 -0.22
N ILE A 183 -2.09 -9.59 0.51
CA ILE A 183 -0.73 -9.18 0.20
C ILE A 183 0.06 -10.42 -0.18
N TYR A 184 0.41 -10.56 -1.45
CA TYR A 184 1.29 -11.62 -1.93
C TYR A 184 2.75 -11.19 -1.84
N MET A 185 3.59 -12.07 -1.32
CA MET A 185 5.03 -11.89 -1.22
C MET A 185 5.74 -12.89 -2.14
N ASN A 186 6.56 -12.39 -3.01
CA ASN A 186 7.37 -13.16 -3.96
C ASN A 186 8.83 -12.66 -3.91
N HIS A 187 9.73 -13.41 -4.52
CA HIS A 187 11.12 -13.01 -4.74
C HIS A 187 11.39 -12.96 -6.24
N GLY A 188 12.22 -13.87 -6.78
CA GLY A 188 12.48 -13.93 -8.20
C GLY A 188 11.27 -14.32 -9.05
N VAL A 189 11.25 -13.86 -10.30
CA VAL A 189 10.24 -14.25 -11.30
C VAL A 189 10.97 -14.86 -12.49
N ASP A 190 11.25 -16.16 -12.42
CA ASP A 190 12.05 -16.88 -13.41
C ASP A 190 11.69 -18.36 -13.48
N THR A 191 12.28 -19.05 -14.45
CA THR A 191 12.15 -20.48 -14.64
C THR A 191 13.23 -21.30 -13.94
N ASP A 192 14.12 -20.67 -13.16
CA ASP A 192 15.15 -21.37 -12.42
C ASP A 192 14.55 -22.19 -11.29
N LEU A 193 14.51 -23.48 -11.48
CA LEU A 193 13.97 -24.43 -10.52
C LEU A 193 14.87 -24.66 -9.29
N ASN A 194 16.08 -24.12 -9.27
CA ASN A 194 16.98 -24.23 -8.11
C ASN A 194 16.68 -23.20 -7.01
N ASN A 195 15.90 -22.13 -7.33
CA ASN A 195 15.47 -21.16 -6.35
C ASN A 195 14.01 -21.45 -5.94
N ASP A 196 13.82 -21.97 -4.73
CA ASP A 196 12.52 -22.34 -4.20
C ASP A 196 11.58 -21.13 -3.97
N TYR A 197 12.14 -19.93 -3.80
CA TYR A 197 11.38 -18.69 -3.61
C TYR A 197 11.05 -17.96 -4.92
N SER A 198 11.58 -18.42 -6.06
CA SER A 198 11.18 -17.90 -7.37
C SER A 198 9.87 -18.48 -7.84
N ILE A 199 9.04 -17.65 -8.46
CA ILE A 199 7.80 -18.04 -9.13
C ILE A 199 7.99 -18.04 -10.64
N ASN A 200 7.45 -19.05 -11.33
CA ASN A 200 7.42 -19.07 -12.79
C ASN A 200 6.55 -17.91 -13.33
N PRO A 201 6.97 -17.20 -14.39
CA PRO A 201 6.17 -16.11 -14.99
C PRO A 201 4.74 -16.50 -15.37
N ASP A 202 4.51 -17.72 -15.88
CA ASP A 202 3.17 -18.19 -16.26
C ASP A 202 2.31 -18.48 -15.02
N ASP A 203 2.91 -19.02 -13.95
CA ASP A 203 2.24 -19.25 -12.67
C ASP A 203 1.83 -17.92 -12.02
N LEU A 204 2.74 -16.94 -12.02
CA LEU A 204 2.43 -15.60 -11.52
C LEU A 204 1.33 -14.94 -12.35
N ALA A 205 1.38 -15.06 -13.69
CA ALA A 205 0.34 -14.55 -14.58
C ALA A 205 -1.03 -15.16 -14.26
N ALA A 206 -1.09 -16.47 -14.00
CA ALA A 206 -2.33 -17.16 -13.65
C ALA A 206 -2.92 -16.68 -12.31
N ILE A 207 -2.08 -16.42 -11.31
CA ILE A 207 -2.52 -15.88 -10.01
C ILE A 207 -3.03 -14.44 -10.17
N ILE A 208 -2.31 -13.60 -10.91
CA ILE A 208 -2.73 -12.21 -11.19
C ILE A 208 -4.05 -12.22 -11.99
N GLN A 209 -4.17 -13.08 -13.00
CA GLN A 209 -5.38 -13.16 -13.80
C GLN A 209 -6.60 -13.56 -12.96
N GLN A 210 -6.45 -14.49 -12.00
CA GLN A 210 -7.52 -14.83 -11.07
C GLN A 210 -8.00 -13.61 -10.26
N ALA A 211 -7.09 -12.77 -9.76
CA ALA A 211 -7.46 -11.56 -9.04
C ALA A 211 -8.18 -10.52 -9.95
N LYS A 212 -7.78 -10.44 -11.24
CA LYS A 212 -8.47 -9.61 -12.25
C LYS A 212 -9.86 -10.13 -12.58
N ASP A 213 -10.02 -11.43 -12.75
CA ASP A 213 -11.30 -12.07 -13.07
C ASP A 213 -12.32 -11.91 -11.92
N LEU A 214 -11.82 -11.76 -10.69
CA LEU A 214 -12.62 -11.46 -9.50
C LEU A 214 -12.91 -9.95 -9.33
N ASP A 215 -12.47 -9.11 -10.27
CA ASP A 215 -12.57 -7.65 -10.20
C ASP A 215 -12.05 -7.06 -8.88
N MET A 216 -10.90 -7.58 -8.39
CA MET A 216 -10.23 -7.05 -7.20
C MET A 216 -9.48 -5.75 -7.52
N TRP A 217 -9.40 -4.83 -6.57
CA TRP A 217 -8.52 -3.66 -6.68
C TRP A 217 -7.05 -4.07 -6.60
N ILE A 218 -6.40 -4.23 -7.74
CA ILE A 218 -4.97 -4.58 -7.80
C ILE A 218 -4.16 -3.29 -7.85
N ALA A 219 -3.40 -3.02 -6.78
CA ALA A 219 -2.56 -1.83 -6.69
C ALA A 219 -1.30 -2.10 -5.83
N PRO A 220 -0.24 -1.25 -5.92
CA PRO A 220 0.93 -1.34 -5.06
C PRO A 220 0.57 -1.37 -3.57
N PHE A 221 1.40 -2.05 -2.79
CA PHE A 221 1.20 -2.27 -1.35
C PHE A 221 0.98 -0.96 -0.58
N GLY A 222 1.82 0.04 -0.83
CA GLY A 222 1.68 1.34 -0.18
C GLY A 222 0.43 2.09 -0.62
N VAL A 223 0.00 1.96 -1.88
CA VAL A 223 -1.22 2.62 -2.39
C VAL A 223 -2.46 2.09 -1.67
N VAL A 224 -2.62 0.76 -1.59
CA VAL A 224 -3.74 0.14 -0.85
C VAL A 224 -3.63 0.46 0.64
N GLY A 225 -2.42 0.35 1.20
CA GLY A 225 -2.16 0.65 2.61
C GLY A 225 -2.44 2.12 2.99
N ALA A 226 -2.05 3.08 2.13
CA ALA A 226 -2.33 4.49 2.36
C ALA A 226 -3.83 4.78 2.35
N TYR A 227 -4.56 4.22 1.39
CA TYR A 227 -6.01 4.32 1.31
C TYR A 227 -6.70 3.74 2.54
N HIS A 228 -6.32 2.52 2.95
CA HIS A 228 -6.88 1.86 4.11
C HIS A 228 -6.53 2.62 5.41
N ARG A 229 -5.30 3.12 5.54
CA ARG A 229 -4.89 3.92 6.71
C ARG A 229 -5.65 5.25 6.78
N ALA A 230 -5.89 5.89 5.64
CA ALA A 230 -6.72 7.08 5.55
C ALA A 230 -8.17 6.82 6.00
N SER A 231 -8.72 5.62 5.73
CA SER A 231 -10.09 5.29 6.14
C SER A 231 -10.28 5.30 7.66
N PHE A 232 -9.29 4.89 8.44
CA PHE A 232 -9.33 4.98 9.91
C PHE A 232 -9.22 6.43 10.38
N ALA A 233 -8.30 7.22 9.81
CA ALA A 233 -8.19 8.62 10.17
C ALA A 233 -9.46 9.45 9.85
N LEU A 234 -10.18 9.11 8.79
CA LEU A 234 -11.45 9.74 8.46
C LEU A 234 -12.57 9.41 9.45
N GLN A 235 -12.51 8.30 10.18
CA GLN A 235 -13.49 7.97 11.21
C GLN A 235 -13.46 8.97 12.38
N ASP A 236 -12.29 9.58 12.62
CA ASP A 236 -12.07 10.57 13.68
C ASP A 236 -12.21 12.02 13.17
N ALA A 237 -12.69 12.20 11.93
CA ALA A 237 -12.88 13.52 11.37
C ALA A 237 -13.89 14.35 12.15
N THR A 238 -13.63 15.65 12.27
CA THR A 238 -14.48 16.60 12.99
C THR A 238 -15.20 17.54 12.02
N ALA A 239 -16.46 17.90 12.35
CA ALA A 239 -17.24 18.88 11.60
C ALA A 239 -17.46 20.13 12.42
N ASN A 240 -17.22 21.29 11.82
CA ASN A 240 -17.41 22.59 12.43
C ASN A 240 -18.25 23.49 11.51
N LYS A 241 -19.24 24.18 12.13
CA LYS A 241 -20.02 25.20 11.43
C LYS A 241 -19.11 26.41 11.14
N THR A 242 -19.23 26.95 9.93
CA THR A 242 -18.56 28.18 9.51
C THR A 242 -19.60 29.17 8.96
N GLU A 243 -19.21 30.42 8.71
CA GLU A 243 -20.10 31.40 8.05
C GLU A 243 -20.54 30.93 6.64
N LYS A 244 -19.68 30.21 5.92
CA LYS A 244 -19.87 29.77 4.54
C LYS A 244 -20.43 28.35 4.40
N GLY A 245 -20.63 27.60 5.51
CA GLY A 245 -21.07 26.23 5.43
C GLY A 245 -20.58 25.38 6.58
N ILE A 246 -20.13 24.18 6.27
CA ILE A 246 -19.55 23.21 7.23
C ILE A 246 -18.15 22.89 6.76
N LYS A 247 -17.18 22.94 7.67
CA LYS A 247 -15.82 22.44 7.43
C LYS A 247 -15.65 21.10 8.13
N ILE A 248 -15.26 20.07 7.39
CA ILE A 248 -14.84 18.77 7.91
C ILE A 248 -13.32 18.72 7.82
N SER A 249 -12.66 18.27 8.89
CA SER A 249 -11.19 18.15 8.95
C SER A 249 -10.76 16.89 9.68
N TRP A 250 -9.59 16.38 9.32
CA TRP A 250 -8.95 15.20 9.88
C TRP A 250 -7.44 15.40 10.00
N GLU A 251 -6.80 14.54 10.78
CA GLU A 251 -5.35 14.54 10.94
C GLU A 251 -4.69 13.46 10.08
N LEU A 252 -3.44 13.70 9.69
CA LEU A 252 -2.65 12.69 9.00
C LEU A 252 -2.18 11.62 10.00
N PRO A 253 -2.44 10.34 9.74
CA PRO A 253 -2.06 9.26 10.66
C PRO A 253 -0.55 9.00 10.69
N HIS A 254 0.20 9.55 9.73
CA HIS A 254 1.65 9.44 9.68
C HIS A 254 2.27 10.52 8.78
N PRO A 255 3.39 11.18 9.20
CA PRO A 255 4.01 12.26 8.41
C PRO A 255 4.64 11.80 7.08
N LYS A 256 4.86 10.50 6.90
CA LYS A 256 5.44 9.91 5.68
C LYS A 256 4.40 9.29 4.75
N MET A 257 3.11 9.61 4.95
CA MET A 257 2.08 9.27 3.96
C MET A 257 2.48 9.75 2.55
N PRO A 258 2.03 9.09 1.47
CA PRO A 258 2.25 9.59 0.11
C PRO A 258 1.76 11.03 -0.06
N ARG A 259 2.37 11.78 -0.99
CA ARG A 259 1.98 13.18 -1.26
C ARG A 259 0.56 13.34 -1.78
N SER A 260 0.00 12.28 -2.36
CA SER A 260 -1.37 12.22 -2.85
C SER A 260 -1.97 10.88 -2.45
N VAL A 261 -3.14 10.93 -1.85
CA VAL A 261 -3.94 9.75 -1.46
C VAL A 261 -5.39 10.06 -1.83
N PRO A 262 -5.79 9.80 -3.08
CA PRO A 262 -7.18 9.96 -3.49
C PRO A 262 -8.04 8.91 -2.78
N VAL A 263 -9.08 9.37 -2.07
CA VAL A 263 -9.99 8.50 -1.32
C VAL A 263 -11.42 8.74 -1.75
N LYS A 264 -12.12 7.67 -2.13
CA LYS A 264 -13.58 7.73 -2.32
C LYS A 264 -14.27 7.76 -0.97
N ILE A 265 -15.18 8.71 -0.80
CA ILE A 265 -15.90 8.91 0.46
C ILE A 265 -17.41 8.97 0.26
N ARG A 266 -18.15 8.67 1.33
CA ARG A 266 -19.56 9.05 1.52
C ARG A 266 -19.69 9.89 2.79
N LEU A 267 -20.70 10.76 2.81
CA LEU A 267 -20.99 11.63 3.95
C LEU A 267 -22.32 11.20 4.58
N ASP A 268 -22.39 11.23 5.90
CA ASP A 268 -23.63 11.17 6.65
C ASP A 268 -24.20 12.60 6.77
N LEU A 269 -25.06 12.96 5.81
CA LEU A 269 -25.65 14.29 5.74
C LEU A 269 -26.63 14.55 6.91
N ASP A 270 -27.32 13.53 7.39
CA ASP A 270 -28.24 13.65 8.52
C ASP A 270 -27.49 13.94 9.81
N GLU A 271 -26.37 13.24 10.05
CA GLU A 271 -25.52 13.48 11.21
C GLU A 271 -24.82 14.84 11.12
N LEU A 272 -24.38 15.25 9.93
CA LEU A 272 -23.81 16.58 9.71
C LEU A 272 -24.83 17.68 10.00
N GLN A 273 -26.07 17.53 9.57
CA GLN A 273 -27.16 18.43 9.87
C GLN A 273 -27.46 18.49 11.37
N ARG A 274 -27.50 17.33 12.03
CA ARG A 274 -27.73 17.23 13.48
C ARG A 274 -26.63 17.95 14.29
N ILE A 275 -25.36 17.80 13.91
CA ILE A 275 -24.21 18.41 14.61
C ILE A 275 -24.16 19.92 14.37
N THR A 276 -24.40 20.37 13.15
CA THR A 276 -24.14 21.76 12.74
C THR A 276 -25.39 22.63 12.72
N GLY A 277 -26.60 22.02 12.71
CA GLY A 277 -27.89 22.71 12.56
C GLY A 277 -28.09 23.33 11.18
N ARG A 278 -27.29 22.94 10.15
CA ARG A 278 -27.42 23.47 8.78
C ARG A 278 -28.11 22.46 7.87
N THR A 279 -29.09 22.94 7.15
CA THR A 279 -29.89 22.15 6.18
C THR A 279 -29.71 22.63 4.73
N ASP A 280 -28.99 23.73 4.56
CA ASP A 280 -28.81 24.45 3.29
C ASP A 280 -27.53 24.05 2.54
N CYS A 281 -26.71 23.17 3.13
CA CYS A 281 -25.41 22.79 2.59
C CYS A 281 -25.50 21.46 1.84
N ASN A 282 -25.28 21.46 0.53
CA ASN A 282 -25.45 20.30 -0.33
C ASN A 282 -24.34 20.13 -1.39
N ARG A 283 -23.42 21.09 -1.53
CA ARG A 283 -22.28 21.01 -2.43
C ARG A 283 -21.01 20.78 -1.64
N ILE A 284 -20.16 19.87 -2.13
CA ILE A 284 -18.91 19.52 -1.48
C ILE A 284 -17.77 20.16 -2.24
N SER A 285 -16.85 20.79 -1.54
CA SER A 285 -15.69 21.41 -2.16
C SER A 285 -14.40 21.08 -1.37
N GLN A 286 -13.29 20.99 -2.08
CA GLN A 286 -11.95 20.85 -1.51
C GLN A 286 -11.02 21.85 -2.19
N ASN A 287 -10.24 22.62 -1.41
CA ASN A 287 -9.37 23.69 -1.91
C ASN A 287 -10.07 24.66 -2.86
N GLY A 288 -11.32 25.03 -2.55
CA GLY A 288 -12.13 25.96 -3.35
C GLY A 288 -12.65 25.41 -4.68
N LYS A 289 -12.44 24.12 -4.96
CA LYS A 289 -12.99 23.44 -6.14
C LYS A 289 -14.15 22.55 -5.71
N GLU A 290 -15.30 22.66 -6.38
CA GLU A 290 -16.43 21.78 -6.18
C GLU A 290 -16.07 20.36 -6.65
N LEU A 291 -16.40 19.37 -5.83
CA LEU A 291 -16.18 17.96 -6.14
C LEU A 291 -17.41 17.40 -6.86
N MET A 292 -17.16 16.73 -7.97
CA MET A 292 -18.21 16.03 -8.70
C MET A 292 -18.54 14.72 -8.00
N ARG A 293 -19.83 14.39 -7.98
CA ARG A 293 -20.31 13.11 -7.48
C ARG A 293 -20.00 12.02 -8.48
N ASN A 294 -19.42 10.91 -8.02
CA ASN A 294 -19.19 9.72 -8.83
C ASN A 294 -20.51 9.00 -9.15
N ASP A 295 -20.51 8.12 -10.16
CA ASP A 295 -21.68 7.32 -10.56
C ASP A 295 -22.23 6.44 -9.43
N ASP A 296 -21.36 5.97 -8.53
CA ASP A 296 -21.73 5.18 -7.34
C ASP A 296 -22.24 6.03 -6.15
N GLY A 297 -22.39 7.34 -6.37
CA GLY A 297 -22.86 8.29 -5.37
C GLY A 297 -21.80 8.75 -4.36
N SER A 298 -20.55 8.28 -4.46
CA SER A 298 -19.43 8.74 -3.66
C SER A 298 -18.82 10.04 -4.19
N TYR A 299 -17.83 10.58 -3.46
CA TYR A 299 -16.97 11.68 -3.90
C TYR A 299 -15.50 11.25 -3.77
N THR A 300 -14.64 11.72 -4.65
CA THR A 300 -13.19 11.50 -4.52
C THR A 300 -12.54 12.75 -3.95
N ILE A 301 -11.92 12.61 -2.77
CA ILE A 301 -11.16 13.66 -2.10
C ILE A 301 -9.66 13.39 -2.20
N GLU A 302 -8.85 14.44 -2.08
CA GLU A 302 -7.44 14.32 -1.78
C GLU A 302 -7.26 14.32 -0.25
N PHE A 303 -6.95 13.14 0.32
CA PHE A 303 -6.84 12.96 1.78
C PHE A 303 -5.77 13.86 2.39
N MET A 304 -4.67 14.12 1.66
CA MET A 304 -3.54 14.90 2.14
C MET A 304 -3.88 16.39 2.35
N GLU A 305 -5.00 16.87 1.84
CA GLU A 305 -5.49 18.24 2.08
C GLU A 305 -6.12 18.45 3.47
N GLN A 306 -6.34 17.37 4.22
CA GLN A 306 -6.79 17.35 5.61
C GLN A 306 -8.12 18.08 5.89
N ALA A 307 -8.81 18.55 4.88
CA ALA A 307 -10.13 19.18 5.03
C ALA A 307 -10.94 19.16 3.74
N LEU A 308 -12.24 19.27 3.91
CA LEU A 308 -13.21 19.61 2.88
C LEU A 308 -14.27 20.56 3.44
N SER A 309 -15.02 21.19 2.56
CA SER A 309 -16.14 22.08 2.93
C SER A 309 -17.44 21.61 2.28
N ILE A 310 -18.53 21.71 3.03
CA ILE A 310 -19.88 21.57 2.49
C ILE A 310 -20.50 22.94 2.50
N ILE A 311 -20.92 23.39 1.35
CA ILE A 311 -21.40 24.76 1.09
C ILE A 311 -22.84 24.73 0.56
N PRO A 312 -23.58 25.85 0.70
CA PRO A 312 -24.92 26.00 0.16
C PRO A 312 -25.03 25.80 -1.34
#